data_e068d92733968fb4cbb62e0e919bce48
#
_entry.id   e068d92733968fb4cbb62e0e919bce48
#
_cell.length_a   1.000
_cell.length_b   1.000
_cell.length_c   1.000
_cell.angle_alpha   90.00
_cell.angle_beta   90.00
_cell.angle_gamma   90.00
#
_symmetry.space_group_name_H-M   'P 1'
#
loop_
_entity.id
_entity.type
_entity.pdbx_description
1 polymer ?
#
loop_
_entity_poly.entity_id
_entity_poly.type
_entity_poly.pdbx_seq_one_letter_code
_entity_poly.pdbx_strand_id
1 'polypeptide(L)'
;MTAQNILQPDLRQIPLGHRMRTLVRNLKDSPEIRNWWNDWKGIKPRSEPTLHLVPAASGAAVVQSKELTQAVVGQSRKVVALDMETYAVYFAVSHLGDFDFVSVKAVVDFADPEKNDALHHYGAEMSAQFTAMLLRAWVREFGGG
;
A
#
# COMPACT_ATOMS: atom_id res chain seq x y z
N MET A 1 5.25 -38.92 -12.45
CA MET A 1 5.39 -37.50 -12.88
C MET A 1 4.23 -36.76 -12.27
N THR A 2 4.44 -36.08 -11.16
CA THR A 2 3.44 -35.25 -10.50
C THR A 2 3.37 -33.92 -11.22
N ALA A 3 2.25 -33.63 -11.86
CA ALA A 3 2.00 -32.31 -12.43
C ALA A 3 2.09 -31.27 -11.29
N GLN A 4 3.12 -30.45 -11.32
CA GLN A 4 3.14 -29.26 -10.49
C GLN A 4 1.98 -28.38 -10.95
N ASN A 5 0.97 -28.22 -10.09
CA ASN A 5 -0.04 -27.21 -10.27
C ASN A 5 0.64 -25.85 -10.19
N ILE A 6 1.05 -25.32 -11.32
CA ILE A 6 1.55 -23.93 -11.43
C ILE A 6 0.32 -23.06 -11.25
N LEU A 7 0.22 -22.41 -10.08
CA LEU A 7 -0.78 -21.39 -9.86
C LEU A 7 -0.54 -20.27 -10.89
N GLN A 8 -1.42 -20.17 -11.89
CA GLN A 8 -1.46 -19.04 -12.80
C GLN A 8 -2.58 -18.10 -12.33
N PRO A 9 -2.29 -17.10 -11.49
CA PRO A 9 -3.31 -16.14 -11.09
C PRO A 9 -3.71 -15.30 -12.30
N ASP A 10 -5.02 -15.14 -12.49
CA ASP A 10 -5.59 -14.18 -13.45
C ASP A 10 -5.34 -12.77 -12.91
N LEU A 11 -4.30 -12.11 -13.42
CA LEU A 11 -3.87 -10.79 -12.97
C LEU A 11 -4.83 -9.72 -13.48
N ARG A 12 -5.75 -9.31 -12.62
CA ARG A 12 -6.57 -8.13 -12.85
C ARG A 12 -5.90 -6.89 -12.29
N GLN A 13 -5.88 -5.82 -13.08
CA GLN A 13 -5.30 -4.55 -12.66
C GLN A 13 -6.39 -3.49 -12.56
N ILE A 14 -6.44 -2.81 -11.42
CA ILE A 14 -7.31 -1.66 -11.22
C ILE A 14 -6.41 -0.44 -11.01
N PRO A 15 -6.39 0.51 -11.96
CA PRO A 15 -5.52 1.68 -11.86
C PRO A 15 -6.06 2.69 -10.85
N LEU A 16 -5.16 3.33 -10.12
CA LEU A 16 -5.52 4.51 -9.32
C LEU A 16 -5.98 5.66 -10.24
N GLY A 17 -7.07 6.32 -9.88
CA GLY A 17 -7.61 7.47 -10.60
C GLY A 17 -6.59 8.61 -10.76
N HIS A 18 -6.72 9.39 -11.84
CA HIS A 18 -5.77 10.46 -12.17
C HIS A 18 -5.67 11.51 -11.06
N ARG A 19 -6.82 11.98 -10.54
CA ARG A 19 -6.90 12.98 -9.45
C ARG A 19 -6.11 12.53 -8.23
N MET A 20 -6.40 11.33 -7.74
CA MET A 20 -5.74 10.76 -6.57
C MET A 20 -4.24 10.56 -6.80
N ARG A 21 -3.84 10.12 -7.99
CA ARG A 21 -2.42 9.95 -8.37
C ARG A 21 -1.67 11.28 -8.31
N THR A 22 -2.25 12.35 -8.84
CA THR A 22 -1.66 13.69 -8.81
C THR A 22 -1.53 14.18 -7.37
N LEU A 23 -2.58 14.04 -6.58
CA LEU A 23 -2.60 14.47 -5.19
C LEU A 23 -1.50 13.76 -4.36
N VAL A 24 -1.39 12.44 -4.47
CA VAL A 24 -0.35 11.67 -3.78
C VAL A 24 1.06 12.11 -4.20
N ARG A 25 1.27 12.40 -5.49
CA ARG A 25 2.57 12.90 -5.98
C ARG A 25 2.92 14.26 -5.39
N ASN A 26 1.96 15.17 -5.29
CA ASN A 26 2.15 16.50 -4.71
C ASN A 26 2.50 16.44 -3.20
N LEU A 27 2.03 15.38 -2.51
CA LEU A 27 2.31 15.17 -1.10
C LEU A 27 3.62 14.44 -0.81
N LYS A 28 4.29 13.90 -1.83
CA LYS A 28 5.47 13.05 -1.66
C LYS A 28 6.60 13.74 -0.89
N ASP A 29 6.79 15.02 -1.14
CA ASP A 29 7.88 15.81 -0.55
C ASP A 29 7.38 16.71 0.61
N SER A 30 6.16 16.43 1.12
CA SER A 30 5.62 17.19 2.24
C SER A 30 6.45 17.00 3.51
N PRO A 31 6.81 18.08 4.21
CA PRO A 31 7.54 18.01 5.46
C PRO A 31 6.72 17.38 6.60
N GLU A 32 5.39 17.29 6.48
CA GLU A 32 4.52 16.78 7.55
C GLU A 32 4.88 15.35 7.96
N ILE A 33 5.19 14.47 7.01
CA ILE A 33 5.57 13.08 7.30
C ILE A 33 6.90 13.04 8.06
N ARG A 34 7.88 13.82 7.62
CA ARG A 34 9.19 13.92 8.28
C ARG A 34 9.05 14.46 9.69
N ASN A 35 8.28 15.52 9.88
CA ASN A 35 8.04 16.12 11.18
C ASN A 35 7.39 15.12 12.12
N TRP A 36 6.33 14.43 11.67
CA TRP A 36 5.69 13.38 12.45
C TRP A 36 6.67 12.26 12.83
N TRP A 37 7.49 11.78 11.89
CA TRP A 37 8.50 10.77 12.16
C TRP A 37 9.54 11.21 13.19
N ASN A 38 9.99 12.46 13.14
CA ASN A 38 10.91 13.04 14.13
C ASN A 38 10.29 13.08 15.53
N ASP A 39 9.02 13.44 15.62
CA ASP A 39 8.30 13.61 16.88
C ASP A 39 7.86 12.28 17.50
N TRP A 40 7.85 11.20 16.74
CA TRP A 40 7.46 9.88 17.23
C TRP A 40 8.38 9.37 18.33
N LYS A 41 7.79 9.01 19.49
CA LYS A 41 8.53 8.58 20.71
C LYS A 41 8.55 7.05 20.89
N GLY A 42 7.77 6.29 20.12
CA GLY A 42 7.75 4.83 20.18
C GLY A 42 8.86 4.16 19.36
N ILE A 43 8.77 2.85 19.22
CA ILE A 43 9.65 2.07 18.34
C ILE A 43 9.38 2.50 16.89
N LYS A 44 10.43 2.83 16.16
CA LYS A 44 10.36 3.24 14.75
C LYS A 44 11.57 2.72 13.96
N PRO A 45 11.47 2.65 12.62
CA PRO A 45 12.61 2.35 11.76
C PRO A 45 13.76 3.35 11.97
N ARG A 46 14.99 2.90 11.70
CA ARG A 46 16.18 3.77 11.77
C ARG A 46 16.21 4.85 10.69
N SER A 47 15.64 4.53 9.53
CA SER A 47 15.57 5.43 8.37
C SER A 47 14.25 6.20 8.36
N GLU A 48 14.31 7.40 7.84
CA GLU A 48 13.13 8.23 7.53
C GLU A 48 12.20 7.49 6.55
N PRO A 49 10.87 7.58 6.74
CA PRO A 49 9.92 6.95 5.83
C PRO A 49 9.95 7.62 4.46
N THR A 50 9.80 6.82 3.42
CA THR A 50 9.70 7.29 2.04
C THR A 50 8.35 6.93 1.46
N LEU A 51 7.65 7.90 0.89
CA LEU A 51 6.38 7.67 0.21
C LEU A 51 6.60 7.10 -1.19
N HIS A 52 5.99 5.96 -1.47
CA HIS A 52 6.00 5.32 -2.77
C HIS A 52 4.58 5.23 -3.34
N LEU A 53 4.43 5.62 -4.61
CA LEU A 53 3.23 5.34 -5.39
C LEU A 53 3.58 4.20 -6.36
N VAL A 54 3.23 3.00 -6.01
CA VAL A 54 3.69 1.77 -6.68
C VAL A 54 2.54 0.78 -6.88
N PRO A 55 2.65 -0.12 -7.85
CA PRO A 55 1.76 -1.26 -7.94
C PRO A 55 1.89 -2.17 -6.72
N ALA A 56 0.75 -2.56 -6.17
CA ALA A 56 0.66 -3.57 -5.13
C ALA A 56 -0.07 -4.80 -5.67
N ALA A 57 0.36 -5.98 -5.27
CA ALA A 57 -0.41 -7.19 -5.46
C ALA A 57 -1.25 -7.47 -4.21
N SER A 58 -2.50 -7.85 -4.43
CA SER A 58 -3.42 -8.19 -3.36
C SER A 58 -4.01 -9.58 -3.62
N GLY A 59 -4.04 -10.42 -2.59
CA GLY A 59 -4.57 -11.78 -2.68
C GLY A 59 -5.10 -12.28 -1.35
N ALA A 60 -6.06 -13.20 -1.39
CA ALA A 60 -6.76 -13.71 -0.21
C ALA A 60 -5.92 -14.66 0.68
N ALA A 61 -4.67 -14.93 0.34
CA ALA A 61 -3.81 -15.85 1.08
C ALA A 61 -2.68 -15.12 1.79
N VAL A 62 -2.41 -15.50 3.02
CA VAL A 62 -1.21 -15.05 3.76
C VAL A 62 0.03 -15.59 3.05
N VAL A 63 0.85 -14.71 2.54
CA VAL A 63 2.09 -15.09 1.86
C VAL A 63 3.20 -15.18 2.92
N GLN A 64 3.48 -16.42 3.36
CA GLN A 64 4.59 -16.73 4.27
C GLN A 64 5.70 -17.54 3.58
N SER A 65 5.61 -17.70 2.26
CA SER A 65 6.57 -18.47 1.46
C SER A 65 7.33 -17.54 0.52
N LYS A 66 8.66 -17.65 0.56
CA LYS A 66 9.55 -16.92 -0.37
C LYS A 66 9.30 -17.31 -1.82
N GLU A 67 8.96 -18.57 -2.07
CA GLU A 67 8.67 -19.09 -3.41
C GLU A 67 7.41 -18.46 -3.99
N LEU A 68 6.35 -18.33 -3.18
CA LEU A 68 5.10 -17.70 -3.62
C LEU A 68 5.29 -16.20 -3.83
N THR A 69 6.02 -15.53 -2.93
CA THR A 69 6.40 -14.12 -3.10
C THR A 69 7.17 -13.91 -4.40
N GLN A 70 8.16 -14.74 -4.69
CA GLN A 70 8.94 -14.68 -5.93
C GLN A 70 8.09 -14.95 -7.17
N ALA A 71 7.14 -15.87 -7.10
CA ALA A 71 6.22 -16.15 -8.20
C ALA A 71 5.34 -14.94 -8.51
N VAL A 72 4.77 -14.29 -7.49
CA VAL A 72 3.93 -13.07 -7.65
C VAL A 72 4.77 -11.91 -8.20
N VAL A 73 5.93 -11.64 -7.63
CA VAL A 73 6.85 -10.59 -8.08
C VAL A 73 7.41 -10.89 -9.48
N GLY A 74 7.67 -12.16 -9.79
CA GLY A 74 8.14 -12.60 -11.10
C GLY A 74 7.14 -12.37 -12.23
N GLN A 75 5.84 -12.42 -11.95
CA GLN A 75 4.79 -12.15 -12.92
C GLN A 75 4.63 -10.66 -13.24
N SER A 76 4.99 -9.78 -12.32
CA SER A 76 5.00 -8.34 -12.56
C SER A 76 6.20 -7.69 -11.88
N ARG A 77 7.20 -7.34 -12.67
CA ARG A 77 8.46 -6.70 -12.20
C ARG A 77 8.24 -5.35 -11.50
N LYS A 78 7.03 -4.83 -11.50
CA LYS A 78 6.68 -3.52 -10.92
C LYS A 78 6.01 -3.63 -9.55
N VAL A 79 5.62 -4.84 -9.13
CA VAL A 79 4.99 -5.03 -7.81
C VAL A 79 6.04 -4.85 -6.72
N VAL A 80 5.76 -3.99 -5.77
CA VAL A 80 6.67 -3.61 -4.67
C VAL A 80 6.05 -3.91 -3.31
N ALA A 81 4.73 -4.07 -3.23
CA ALA A 81 4.02 -4.35 -2.00
C ALA A 81 3.02 -5.49 -2.19
N LEU A 82 2.78 -6.23 -1.11
CA LEU A 82 1.78 -7.29 -1.04
C LEU A 82 0.79 -6.95 0.07
N ASP A 83 -0.49 -7.22 -0.17
CA ASP A 83 -1.53 -7.14 0.86
C ASP A 83 -2.64 -8.17 0.59
N MET A 84 -3.62 -8.25 1.47
CA MET A 84 -4.67 -9.25 1.37
C MET A 84 -6.07 -8.66 1.11
N GLU A 85 -6.27 -7.36 1.26
CA GLU A 85 -7.60 -6.74 1.28
C GLU A 85 -7.84 -5.72 0.17
N THR A 86 -6.81 -5.02 -0.27
CA THR A 86 -6.92 -3.85 -1.14
C THR A 86 -7.65 -4.15 -2.44
N TYR A 87 -7.37 -5.29 -3.08
CA TYR A 87 -8.04 -5.64 -4.34
C TYR A 87 -9.56 -5.80 -4.16
N ALA A 88 -10.02 -6.47 -3.10
CA ALA A 88 -11.44 -6.68 -2.87
C ALA A 88 -12.19 -5.36 -2.70
N VAL A 89 -11.61 -4.42 -1.94
CA VAL A 89 -12.18 -3.07 -1.76
C VAL A 89 -12.20 -2.31 -3.09
N TYR A 90 -11.09 -2.30 -3.82
CA TYR A 90 -11.00 -1.63 -5.11
C TYR A 90 -11.97 -2.20 -6.12
N PHE A 91 -12.08 -3.53 -6.18
CA PHE A 91 -13.04 -4.20 -7.06
C PHE A 91 -14.48 -3.80 -6.74
N ALA A 92 -14.88 -3.83 -5.47
CA ALA A 92 -16.21 -3.44 -5.06
C ALA A 92 -16.51 -1.97 -5.42
N VAL A 93 -15.60 -1.05 -5.08
CA VAL A 93 -15.77 0.39 -5.36
C VAL A 93 -15.84 0.68 -6.86
N SER A 94 -15.02 0.00 -7.68
CA SER A 94 -15.03 0.21 -9.14
C SER A 94 -16.34 -0.18 -9.83
N HIS A 95 -17.18 -0.97 -9.17
CA HIS A 95 -18.52 -1.35 -9.66
C HIS A 95 -19.64 -0.44 -9.15
N LEU A 96 -19.36 0.42 -8.17
CA LEU A 96 -20.36 1.32 -7.59
C LEU A 96 -20.48 2.67 -8.34
N GLY A 97 -19.55 2.98 -9.23
CA GLY A 97 -19.55 4.22 -10.01
C GLY A 97 -18.21 4.95 -9.99
N ASP A 98 -18.23 6.25 -10.26
CA ASP A 98 -17.04 7.11 -10.34
C ASP A 98 -16.67 7.63 -8.95
N PHE A 99 -16.01 6.78 -8.17
CA PHE A 99 -15.49 7.13 -6.85
C PHE A 99 -13.96 7.23 -6.86
N ASP A 100 -13.44 8.27 -6.23
CA ASP A 100 -12.02 8.33 -5.89
C ASP A 100 -11.73 7.40 -4.72
N PHE A 101 -10.75 6.52 -4.87
CA PHE A 101 -10.31 5.60 -3.82
C PHE A 101 -8.79 5.45 -3.82
N VAL A 102 -8.23 5.15 -2.66
CA VAL A 102 -6.80 4.95 -2.45
C VAL A 102 -6.58 3.98 -1.29
N SER A 103 -5.58 3.12 -1.41
CA SER A 103 -5.08 2.33 -0.29
C SER A 103 -3.76 2.93 0.18
N VAL A 104 -3.66 3.15 1.48
CA VAL A 104 -2.47 3.67 2.16
C VAL A 104 -1.99 2.62 3.13
N LYS A 105 -0.78 2.15 2.95
CA LYS A 105 -0.18 1.14 3.83
C LYS A 105 1.30 1.44 4.08
N ALA A 106 1.72 1.37 5.34
CA ALA A 106 3.14 1.33 5.68
C ALA A 106 3.63 -0.12 5.58
N VAL A 107 4.77 -0.31 4.90
CA VAL A 107 5.44 -1.61 4.86
C VAL A 107 6.28 -1.74 6.12
N VAL A 108 5.95 -2.69 6.97
CA VAL A 108 6.58 -2.92 8.27
C VAL A 108 7.24 -4.30 8.39
N ASP A 109 7.05 -5.18 7.41
CA ASP A 109 7.72 -6.47 7.28
C ASP A 109 8.02 -6.81 5.82
N PHE A 110 8.83 -7.82 5.58
CA PHE A 110 9.23 -8.27 4.25
C PHE A 110 8.55 -9.59 3.83
N ALA A 111 7.42 -9.93 4.46
CA ALA A 111 6.68 -11.17 4.21
C ALA A 111 7.58 -12.42 4.36
N ASP A 112 8.43 -12.44 5.38
CA ASP A 112 9.32 -13.55 5.71
C ASP A 112 8.94 -14.21 7.05
N PRO A 113 9.46 -15.41 7.34
CA PRO A 113 9.18 -16.11 8.59
C PRO A 113 9.71 -15.40 9.85
N GLU A 114 10.65 -14.49 9.71
CA GLU A 114 11.29 -13.73 10.80
C GLU A 114 10.60 -12.39 11.08
N LYS A 115 9.39 -12.17 10.53
CA LYS A 115 8.65 -10.94 10.73
C LYS A 115 8.52 -10.60 12.21
N ASN A 116 8.69 -9.34 12.53
CA ASN A 116 8.63 -8.80 13.88
C ASN A 116 7.50 -7.78 13.97
N ASP A 117 6.57 -8.01 14.89
CA ASP A 117 5.40 -7.16 15.09
C ASP A 117 5.72 -5.83 15.81
N ALA A 118 6.97 -5.60 16.21
CA ALA A 118 7.37 -4.39 16.95
C ALA A 118 7.09 -3.07 16.21
N LEU A 119 7.03 -3.12 14.88
CA LEU A 119 6.75 -1.95 14.04
C LEU A 119 5.29 -1.81 13.64
N HIS A 120 4.39 -2.73 14.01
CA HIS A 120 2.98 -2.68 13.58
C HIS A 120 2.29 -1.41 14.06
N HIS A 121 2.49 -1.03 15.33
CA HIS A 121 1.91 0.20 15.87
C HIS A 121 2.40 1.44 15.11
N TYR A 122 3.71 1.54 14.87
CA TYR A 122 4.30 2.61 14.07
C TYR A 122 3.69 2.63 12.66
N GLY A 123 3.58 1.49 11.99
CA GLY A 123 3.03 1.39 10.63
C GLY A 123 1.56 1.81 10.56
N ALA A 124 0.75 1.40 11.53
CA ALA A 124 -0.66 1.79 11.61
C ALA A 124 -0.82 3.30 11.76
N GLU A 125 -0.08 3.91 12.71
CA GLU A 125 -0.11 5.35 12.93
C GLU A 125 0.41 6.14 11.73
N MET A 126 1.50 5.70 11.10
CA MET A 126 2.03 6.32 9.88
C MET A 126 0.99 6.31 8.76
N SER A 127 0.32 5.17 8.55
CA SER A 127 -0.73 5.04 7.54
C SER A 127 -1.92 5.96 7.84
N ALA A 128 -2.32 6.06 9.10
CA ALA A 128 -3.40 6.95 9.54
C ALA A 128 -3.04 8.43 9.35
N GLN A 129 -1.83 8.84 9.72
CA GLN A 129 -1.35 10.23 9.55
C GLN A 129 -1.30 10.62 8.08
N PHE A 130 -0.75 9.75 7.22
CA PHE A 130 -0.72 10.02 5.78
C PHE A 130 -2.14 10.08 5.20
N THR A 131 -3.04 9.19 5.63
CA THR A 131 -4.45 9.21 5.19
C THR A 131 -5.13 10.51 5.59
N ALA A 132 -4.93 10.98 6.81
CA ALA A 132 -5.48 12.25 7.27
C ALA A 132 -4.93 13.45 6.47
N MET A 133 -3.63 13.44 6.16
CA MET A 133 -2.99 14.45 5.32
C MET A 133 -3.58 14.44 3.90
N LEU A 134 -3.74 13.26 3.32
CA LEU A 134 -4.33 13.08 1.99
C LEU A 134 -5.79 13.56 1.93
N LEU A 135 -6.59 13.24 2.93
CA LEU A 135 -7.98 13.70 3.03
C LEU A 135 -8.07 15.22 3.15
N ARG A 136 -7.23 15.83 3.99
CA ARG A 136 -7.18 17.31 4.09
C ARG A 136 -6.81 17.96 2.74
N ALA A 137 -5.84 17.39 2.04
CA ALA A 137 -5.44 17.88 0.74
C ALA A 137 -6.56 17.69 -0.31
N TRP A 138 -7.24 16.55 -0.28
CA TRP A 138 -8.36 16.26 -1.18
C TRP A 138 -9.53 17.24 -0.97
N VAL A 139 -9.94 17.45 0.27
CA VAL A 139 -11.00 18.41 0.61
C VAL A 139 -10.65 19.83 0.17
N ARG A 140 -9.40 20.25 0.37
CA ARG A 140 -8.93 21.59 -0.03
C ARG A 140 -8.96 21.77 -1.56
N GLU A 141 -8.64 20.73 -2.33
CA GLU A 141 -8.52 20.82 -3.79
C GLU A 141 -9.85 20.56 -4.49
N PHE A 142 -10.71 19.68 -3.95
CA PHE A 142 -11.93 19.22 -4.60
C PHE A 142 -13.20 19.40 -3.79
N GLY A 143 -13.14 19.76 -2.51
CA GLY A 143 -14.27 19.85 -1.60
C GLY A 143 -15.05 21.19 -1.67
N GLY A 144 -14.78 22.05 -2.63
CA GLY A 144 -15.40 23.36 -2.82
C GLY A 144 -16.53 23.38 -3.85
N GLY A 145 -17.30 22.28 -3.97
CA GLY A 145 -18.47 22.19 -4.84
C GLY A 145 -19.76 22.42 -4.07
#